data_8f278fc86ec238dd6f13905ba2468416
#
_entry.id   8f278fc86ec238dd6f13905ba2468416
#
_cell.length_a   1.000
_cell.length_b   1.000
_cell.length_c   1.000
_cell.angle_alpha   90.00
_cell.angle_beta   90.00
_cell.angle_gamma   90.00
#
_symmetry.space_group_name_H-M   'P 1'
#
loop_
_entity.id
_entity.type
_entity.pdbx_description
1 polymer ?
#
loop_
_entity_poly.entity_id
_entity_poly.type
_entity_poly.pdbx_seq_one_letter_code
_entity_poly.pdbx_strand_id
1 'polypeptide(L)'
;AAGMGSGLIFWGVAEPALNVVNSPLKHTLYPDKVSSALALTLVNWGAHAWALYAVFGLVLGGLTKNSHCSGDISAPVISALKDAINIKYQNRLTFIVKLVAVLAIFFGVVGTIANSTLLLRKGIEINLGIESALVSGFIIISLIVLLYTISAKLGLKKGIQTLSKFNVWLA
;
A
#
# COMPACT_ATOMS: atom_id res chain seq x y z
N ALA A 1 -1.11 0.71 3.44
CA ALA A 1 -2.57 0.76 3.25
C ALA A 1 -2.95 1.32 1.88
N ALA A 2 -2.38 2.46 1.44
CA ALA A 2 -2.75 3.07 0.16
C ALA A 2 -2.49 2.15 -1.06
N GLY A 3 -1.42 1.34 -1.04
CA GLY A 3 -1.09 0.39 -2.11
C GLY A 3 -2.03 -0.81 -2.21
N MET A 4 -2.75 -1.13 -1.13
CA MET A 4 -3.61 -2.32 -1.10
C MET A 4 -4.87 -2.16 -1.95
N GLY A 5 -5.45 -0.95 -2.03
CA GLY A 5 -6.69 -0.74 -2.80
C GLY A 5 -6.50 -1.00 -4.29
N SER A 6 -5.53 -0.35 -4.93
CA SER A 6 -5.23 -0.59 -6.35
C SER A 6 -4.67 -1.99 -6.61
N GLY A 7 -3.90 -2.54 -5.67
CA GLY A 7 -3.40 -3.89 -5.72
C GLY A 7 -4.52 -4.94 -5.71
N LEU A 8 -5.50 -4.80 -4.81
CA LEU A 8 -6.64 -5.72 -4.73
C LEU A 8 -7.49 -5.71 -6.01
N ILE A 9 -7.76 -4.53 -6.57
CA ILE A 9 -8.56 -4.43 -7.80
C ILE A 9 -7.85 -5.12 -8.97
N PHE A 10 -6.54 -4.94 -9.11
CA PHE A 10 -5.78 -5.54 -10.20
C PHE A 10 -5.50 -7.03 -9.96
N TRP A 11 -4.84 -7.34 -8.83
CA TRP A 11 -4.36 -8.69 -8.55
C TRP A 11 -5.45 -9.65 -8.11
N GLY A 12 -6.57 -9.16 -7.58
CA GLY A 12 -7.71 -10.00 -7.20
C GLY A 12 -8.28 -10.83 -8.35
N VAL A 13 -8.15 -10.35 -9.57
CA VAL A 13 -8.58 -11.08 -10.79
C VAL A 13 -7.36 -11.61 -11.57
N ALA A 14 -6.32 -10.81 -11.74
CA ALA A 14 -5.17 -11.15 -12.56
C ALA A 14 -4.34 -12.30 -11.97
N GLU A 15 -4.14 -12.33 -10.67
CA GLU A 15 -3.30 -13.33 -10.02
C GLU A 15 -3.90 -14.75 -10.08
N PRO A 16 -5.18 -14.98 -9.74
CA PRO A 16 -5.80 -16.28 -9.93
C PRO A 16 -5.73 -16.76 -11.38
N ALA A 17 -6.00 -15.88 -12.34
CA ALA A 17 -5.96 -16.20 -13.76
C ALA A 17 -4.54 -16.60 -14.23
N LEU A 18 -3.53 -15.84 -13.82
CA LEU A 18 -2.12 -16.14 -14.12
C LEU A 18 -1.68 -17.44 -13.46
N ASN A 19 -2.10 -17.71 -12.23
CA ASN A 19 -1.76 -18.92 -11.50
C ASN A 19 -2.41 -20.17 -12.11
N VAL A 20 -3.57 -20.07 -12.77
CA VAL A 20 -4.17 -21.16 -13.52
C VAL A 20 -3.31 -21.53 -14.74
N VAL A 21 -2.78 -20.51 -15.43
CA VAL A 21 -1.97 -20.71 -16.65
C VAL A 21 -0.54 -21.12 -16.31
N ASN A 22 0.08 -20.48 -15.31
CA ASN A 22 1.50 -20.60 -14.97
C ASN A 22 1.67 -20.89 -13.47
N SER A 23 1.02 -21.96 -12.94
CA SER A 23 1.14 -22.29 -11.53
C SER A 23 2.61 -22.63 -11.17
N PRO A 24 3.19 -21.93 -10.18
CA PRO A 24 4.52 -22.31 -9.65
C PRO A 24 4.47 -23.60 -8.82
N LEU A 25 3.29 -24.00 -8.38
CA LEU A 25 3.07 -25.26 -7.67
C LEU A 25 2.92 -26.39 -8.69
N LYS A 26 3.86 -27.32 -8.68
CA LYS A 26 3.69 -28.58 -9.43
C LYS A 26 2.42 -29.26 -8.91
N HIS A 27 1.63 -29.87 -9.81
CA HIS A 27 0.32 -30.51 -9.56
C HIS A 27 0.30 -31.64 -8.52
N THR A 28 1.27 -31.69 -7.64
CA THR A 28 1.45 -32.75 -6.63
C THR A 28 0.57 -32.59 -5.40
N LEU A 29 0.16 -31.36 -5.08
CA LEU A 29 -0.63 -31.08 -3.86
C LEU A 29 -2.14 -30.93 -4.14
N TYR A 30 -2.50 -30.48 -5.33
CA TYR A 30 -3.89 -30.30 -5.74
C TYR A 30 -4.09 -30.88 -7.13
N PRO A 31 -5.06 -31.81 -7.33
CA PRO A 31 -5.31 -32.46 -8.62
C PRO A 31 -5.88 -31.48 -9.67
N ASP A 32 -6.46 -30.38 -9.24
CA ASP A 32 -7.09 -29.38 -10.10
C ASP A 32 -6.28 -28.08 -10.14
N LYS A 33 -6.03 -27.57 -11.35
CA LYS A 33 -5.29 -26.33 -11.60
C LYS A 33 -5.97 -25.09 -10.97
N VAL A 34 -7.30 -25.06 -10.99
CA VAL A 34 -8.06 -23.94 -10.44
C VAL A 34 -7.96 -23.90 -8.93
N SER A 35 -8.13 -25.04 -8.27
CA SER A 35 -7.98 -25.14 -6.81
C SER A 35 -6.57 -24.78 -6.36
N SER A 36 -5.55 -25.19 -7.09
CA SER A 36 -4.16 -24.84 -6.85
C SER A 36 -3.91 -23.32 -6.98
N ALA A 37 -4.45 -22.71 -8.02
CA ALA A 37 -4.34 -21.26 -8.26
C ALA A 37 -5.05 -20.43 -7.18
N LEU A 38 -6.24 -20.85 -6.77
CA LEU A 38 -6.99 -20.20 -5.69
C LEU A 38 -6.27 -20.36 -4.35
N ALA A 39 -5.76 -21.56 -4.04
CA ALA A 39 -4.99 -21.78 -2.81
C ALA A 39 -3.77 -20.84 -2.74
N LEU A 40 -3.03 -20.70 -3.84
CA LEU A 40 -1.86 -19.82 -3.92
C LEU A 40 -2.27 -18.34 -3.74
N THR A 41 -3.35 -17.93 -4.37
CA THR A 41 -3.89 -16.57 -4.21
C THR A 41 -4.32 -16.31 -2.75
N LEU A 42 -4.95 -17.29 -2.08
CA LEU A 42 -5.30 -17.20 -0.67
C LEU A 42 -4.06 -17.19 0.24
N VAL A 43 -2.98 -17.85 -0.14
CA VAL A 43 -1.70 -17.74 0.57
C VAL A 43 -1.14 -16.32 0.47
N ASN A 44 -1.21 -15.67 -0.68
CA ASN A 44 -0.68 -14.32 -0.86
C ASN A 44 -1.56 -13.21 -0.23
N TRP A 45 -2.88 -13.36 -0.26
CA TRP A 45 -3.84 -12.32 0.13
C TRP A 45 -4.75 -12.71 1.30
N GLY A 46 -4.59 -13.91 1.84
CA GLY A 46 -5.43 -14.43 2.90
C GLY A 46 -5.10 -13.91 4.29
N ALA A 47 -5.74 -14.51 5.28
CA ALA A 47 -5.70 -14.05 6.68
C ALA A 47 -4.29 -13.91 7.26
N HIS A 48 -3.33 -14.75 6.85
CA HIS A 48 -1.96 -14.68 7.38
C HIS A 48 -1.21 -13.43 6.90
N ALA A 49 -1.42 -12.98 5.65
CA ALA A 49 -0.85 -11.73 5.15
C ALA A 49 -1.43 -10.53 5.91
N TRP A 50 -2.74 -10.53 6.14
CA TRP A 50 -3.40 -9.49 6.94
C TRP A 50 -3.02 -9.54 8.42
N ALA A 51 -2.75 -10.73 8.96
CA ALA A 51 -2.27 -10.89 10.34
C ALA A 51 -0.94 -10.17 10.57
N LEU A 52 -0.01 -10.20 9.60
CA LEU A 52 1.25 -9.44 9.71
C LEU A 52 1.00 -7.94 9.86
N TYR A 53 0.09 -7.37 9.06
CA TYR A 53 -0.29 -5.95 9.19
C TYR A 53 -0.98 -5.66 10.50
N ALA A 54 -1.86 -6.56 10.97
CA ALA A 54 -2.57 -6.41 12.23
C ALA A 54 -1.61 -6.43 13.42
N VAL A 55 -0.67 -7.38 13.47
CA VAL A 55 0.35 -7.45 14.52
C VAL A 55 1.20 -6.18 14.54
N PHE A 56 1.68 -5.74 13.38
CA PHE A 56 2.46 -4.50 13.27
C PHE A 56 1.66 -3.28 13.74
N GLY A 57 0.39 -3.19 13.31
CA GLY A 57 -0.52 -2.12 13.73
C GLY A 57 -0.80 -2.13 15.24
N LEU A 58 -1.00 -3.29 15.83
CA LEU A 58 -1.23 -3.44 17.28
C LEU A 58 0.02 -3.05 18.09
N VAL A 59 1.20 -3.50 17.66
CA VAL A 59 2.46 -3.15 18.32
C VAL A 59 2.69 -1.63 18.26
N LEU A 60 2.60 -1.04 17.07
CA LEU A 60 2.76 0.41 16.92
C LEU A 60 1.68 1.18 17.70
N GLY A 61 0.43 0.76 17.62
CA GLY A 61 -0.68 1.39 18.34
C GLY A 61 -0.51 1.31 19.85
N GLY A 62 -0.07 0.18 20.37
CA GLY A 62 0.23 0.00 21.79
C GLY A 62 1.39 0.87 22.28
N LEU A 63 2.46 0.95 21.50
CA LEU A 63 3.63 1.79 21.80
C LEU A 63 3.30 3.29 21.73
N THR A 64 2.51 3.73 20.75
CA THR A 64 2.12 5.13 20.59
C THR A 64 1.14 5.59 21.68
N LYS A 65 0.28 4.71 22.18
CA LYS A 65 -0.62 5.03 23.28
C LYS A 65 0.12 5.34 24.58
N ASN A 66 1.23 4.65 24.84
CA ASN A 66 2.05 4.80 26.04
C ASN A 66 3.10 5.91 25.94
N SER A 67 3.52 6.26 24.74
CA SER A 67 4.43 7.37 24.49
C SER A 67 3.61 8.54 23.95
N HIS A 68 3.49 9.66 24.66
CA HIS A 68 2.81 10.88 24.21
C HIS A 68 3.37 11.46 22.89
N CYS A 69 3.88 10.63 21.99
CA CYS A 69 4.52 10.97 20.73
C CYS A 69 3.48 10.98 19.61
N SER A 70 2.99 12.14 19.26
CA SER A 70 2.08 12.32 18.14
C SER A 70 2.82 12.26 16.80
N GLY A 71 2.55 11.21 16.03
CA GLY A 71 2.87 11.16 14.59
C GLY A 71 4.28 10.73 14.18
N ASP A 72 5.20 10.46 15.09
CA ASP A 72 6.55 10.00 14.78
C ASP A 72 6.68 8.47 14.96
N ILE A 73 6.78 7.73 13.86
CA ILE A 73 6.94 6.26 13.86
C ILE A 73 8.22 5.81 14.57
N SER A 74 9.26 6.66 14.60
CA SER A 74 10.52 6.31 15.24
C SER A 74 10.45 6.34 16.77
N ALA A 75 9.65 7.21 17.34
CA ALA A 75 9.56 7.40 18.78
C ALA A 75 9.12 6.14 19.54
N PRO A 76 8.05 5.42 19.13
CA PRO A 76 7.66 4.18 19.78
C PRO A 76 8.71 3.07 19.62
N VAL A 77 9.37 2.99 18.47
CA VAL A 77 10.44 1.99 18.23
C VAL A 77 11.64 2.27 19.14
N ILE A 78 12.07 3.53 19.23
CA ILE A 78 13.18 3.92 20.10
C ILE A 78 12.81 3.72 21.58
N SER A 79 11.59 4.05 21.98
CA SER A 79 11.10 3.83 23.34
C SER A 79 11.14 2.35 23.73
N ALA A 80 10.75 1.45 22.83
CA ALA A 80 10.81 0.01 23.05
C ALA A 80 12.25 -0.54 23.16
N LEU A 81 13.21 0.10 22.48
CA LEU A 81 14.60 -0.33 22.42
C LEU A 81 15.52 0.45 23.38
N LYS A 82 14.98 1.40 24.14
CA LYS A 82 15.75 2.34 24.96
C LYS A 82 16.67 1.62 25.97
N ASP A 83 16.18 0.57 26.58
CA ASP A 83 16.92 -0.17 27.60
C ASP A 83 17.93 -1.17 27.02
N ALA A 84 17.74 -1.54 25.73
CA ALA A 84 18.61 -2.47 25.02
C ALA A 84 19.77 -1.81 24.28
N ILE A 85 19.70 -0.47 24.06
CA ILE A 85 20.65 0.23 23.22
C ILE A 85 21.36 1.33 23.98
N ASN A 86 22.70 1.34 23.86
CA ASN A 86 23.54 2.38 24.46
C ASN A 86 23.13 3.78 23.93
N ILE A 87 23.03 4.74 24.81
CA ILE A 87 22.65 6.14 24.55
C ILE A 87 23.43 6.75 23.35
N LYS A 88 24.71 6.38 23.23
CA LYS A 88 25.56 6.85 22.11
C LYS A 88 25.04 6.50 20.72
N TYR A 89 24.31 5.40 20.57
CA TYR A 89 23.80 4.90 19.28
C TYR A 89 22.33 5.25 19.05
N GLN A 90 21.61 5.75 20.04
CA GLN A 90 20.17 6.06 19.93
C GLN A 90 19.89 7.09 18.84
N ASN A 91 20.70 8.14 18.72
CA ASN A 91 20.52 9.17 17.69
C ASN A 91 20.70 8.62 16.28
N ARG A 92 21.71 7.75 16.07
CA ARG A 92 21.93 7.09 14.78
C ARG A 92 20.78 6.14 14.43
N LEU A 93 20.31 5.36 15.40
CA LEU A 93 19.18 4.46 15.20
C LEU A 93 17.91 5.24 14.87
N THR A 94 17.61 6.31 15.59
CA THR A 94 16.50 7.21 15.32
C THR A 94 16.53 7.72 13.89
N PHE A 95 17.70 8.20 13.45
CA PHE A 95 17.86 8.66 12.06
C PHE A 95 17.62 7.56 11.04
N ILE A 96 18.19 6.37 11.26
CA ILE A 96 18.03 5.22 10.35
C ILE A 96 16.57 4.80 10.29
N VAL A 97 15.89 4.68 11.42
CA VAL A 97 14.45 4.28 11.47
C VAL A 97 13.59 5.31 10.73
N LYS A 98 13.84 6.61 10.95
CA LYS A 98 13.14 7.69 10.21
C LYS A 98 13.40 7.62 8.72
N LEU A 99 14.65 7.46 8.32
CA LEU A 99 15.02 7.37 6.91
C LEU A 99 14.37 6.18 6.23
N VAL A 100 14.45 4.99 6.85
CA VAL A 100 13.83 3.78 6.31
C VAL A 100 12.31 3.93 6.22
N ALA A 101 11.66 4.50 7.24
CA ALA A 101 10.22 4.74 7.22
C ALA A 101 9.82 5.71 6.11
N VAL A 102 10.55 6.81 5.93
CA VAL A 102 10.29 7.78 4.85
C VAL A 102 10.49 7.14 3.47
N LEU A 103 11.58 6.40 3.28
CA LEU A 103 11.84 5.70 2.02
C LEU A 103 10.75 4.64 1.72
N ALA A 104 10.34 3.87 2.73
CA ALA A 104 9.28 2.88 2.57
C ALA A 104 7.95 3.53 2.15
N ILE A 105 7.58 4.64 2.78
CA ILE A 105 6.37 5.40 2.41
C ILE A 105 6.52 5.97 0.99
N PHE A 106 7.66 6.56 0.67
CA PHE A 106 7.93 7.15 -0.64
C PHE A 106 7.78 6.11 -1.76
N PHE A 107 8.50 5.00 -1.68
CA PHE A 107 8.43 3.94 -2.69
C PHE A 107 7.04 3.28 -2.74
N GLY A 108 6.37 3.11 -1.60
CA GLY A 108 5.02 2.60 -1.53
C GLY A 108 4.01 3.49 -2.26
N VAL A 109 4.10 4.81 -2.06
CA VAL A 109 3.23 5.79 -2.74
C VAL A 109 3.53 5.85 -4.23
N VAL A 110 4.81 5.89 -4.63
CA VAL A 110 5.21 5.89 -6.06
C VAL A 110 4.69 4.64 -6.76
N GLY A 111 4.88 3.45 -6.17
CA GLY A 111 4.38 2.20 -6.72
C GLY A 111 2.86 2.18 -6.88
N THR A 112 2.14 2.71 -5.88
CA THR A 112 0.68 2.82 -5.92
C THR A 112 0.20 3.75 -7.03
N ILE A 113 0.81 4.92 -7.17
CA ILE A 113 0.46 5.89 -8.24
C ILE A 113 0.74 5.29 -9.61
N ALA A 114 1.88 4.64 -9.79
CA ALA A 114 2.23 3.99 -11.04
C ALA A 114 1.21 2.92 -11.43
N ASN A 115 0.88 2.01 -10.50
CA ASN A 115 -0.09 0.94 -10.74
C ASN A 115 -1.50 1.50 -11.01
N SER A 116 -1.95 2.47 -10.24
CA SER A 116 -3.25 3.13 -10.45
C SER A 116 -3.33 3.84 -11.79
N THR A 117 -2.25 4.49 -12.22
CA THR A 117 -2.17 5.16 -13.53
C THR A 117 -2.29 4.15 -14.68
N LEU A 118 -1.62 3.01 -14.57
CA LEU A 118 -1.72 1.94 -15.57
C LEU A 118 -3.15 1.38 -15.67
N LEU A 119 -3.80 1.15 -14.53
CA LEU A 119 -5.18 0.66 -14.48
C LEU A 119 -6.16 1.66 -15.10
N LEU A 120 -6.08 2.94 -14.71
CA LEU A 120 -6.95 3.99 -15.25
C LEU A 120 -6.74 4.17 -16.74
N ARG A 121 -5.50 4.14 -17.19
CA ARG A 121 -5.17 4.24 -18.61
C ARG A 121 -5.78 3.07 -19.40
N LYS A 122 -5.61 1.84 -18.93
CA LYS A 122 -6.22 0.67 -19.58
C LYS A 122 -7.75 0.71 -19.56
N GLY A 123 -8.33 1.18 -18.47
CA GLY A 123 -9.77 1.39 -18.38
C GLY A 123 -10.27 2.43 -19.41
N ILE A 124 -9.57 3.54 -19.60
CA ILE A 124 -9.90 4.57 -20.60
C ILE A 124 -9.76 4.01 -22.02
N GLU A 125 -8.67 3.31 -22.31
CA GLU A 125 -8.40 2.68 -23.61
C GLU A 125 -9.54 1.71 -24.01
N ILE A 126 -9.95 0.84 -23.09
CA ILE A 126 -10.98 -0.18 -23.33
C ILE A 126 -12.38 0.45 -23.50
N ASN A 127 -12.73 1.43 -22.65
CA ASN A 127 -14.09 1.98 -22.64
C ASN A 127 -14.31 3.13 -23.63
N LEU A 128 -13.28 3.91 -23.93
CA LEU A 128 -13.38 5.11 -24.79
C LEU A 128 -12.65 4.98 -26.12
N GLY A 129 -11.91 3.89 -26.35
CA GLY A 129 -11.15 3.67 -27.58
C GLY A 129 -9.99 4.68 -27.80
N ILE A 130 -9.50 5.32 -26.75
CA ILE A 130 -8.45 6.34 -26.85
C ILE A 130 -7.08 5.67 -26.72
N GLU A 131 -6.40 5.47 -27.83
CA GLU A 131 -5.10 4.78 -27.89
C GLU A 131 -3.87 5.63 -27.49
N SER A 132 -4.01 6.90 -27.13
CA SER A 132 -2.85 7.78 -26.87
C SER A 132 -2.13 7.44 -25.56
N ALA A 133 -1.14 6.58 -25.68
CA ALA A 133 -0.45 5.93 -24.56
C ALA A 133 0.32 6.87 -23.61
N LEU A 134 1.00 7.88 -24.14
CA LEU A 134 1.86 8.76 -23.33
C LEU A 134 1.09 9.96 -22.79
N VAL A 135 0.32 10.62 -23.60
CA VAL A 135 -0.41 11.84 -23.23
C VAL A 135 -1.45 11.56 -22.15
N SER A 136 -2.22 10.46 -22.27
CA SER A 136 -3.19 10.07 -21.27
C SER A 136 -2.54 9.74 -19.91
N GLY A 137 -1.38 9.09 -19.92
CA GLY A 137 -0.61 8.79 -18.69
C GLY A 137 -0.15 10.06 -17.97
N PHE A 138 0.39 11.04 -18.71
CA PHE A 138 0.82 12.32 -18.14
C PHE A 138 -0.36 13.13 -17.57
N ILE A 139 -1.49 13.15 -18.25
CA ILE A 139 -2.70 13.85 -17.77
C ILE A 139 -3.17 13.19 -16.46
N ILE A 140 -3.28 11.87 -16.40
CA ILE A 140 -3.73 11.14 -15.21
C ILE A 140 -2.77 11.41 -14.04
N ILE A 141 -1.46 11.30 -14.23
CA ILE A 141 -0.48 11.55 -13.17
C ILE A 141 -0.57 13.00 -12.69
N SER A 142 -0.66 13.96 -13.60
CA SER A 142 -0.77 15.39 -13.26
C SER A 142 -2.03 15.67 -12.45
N LEU A 143 -3.14 15.05 -12.79
CA LEU A 143 -4.41 15.20 -12.08
C LEU A 143 -4.34 14.57 -10.68
N ILE A 144 -3.76 13.39 -10.55
CA ILE A 144 -3.51 12.73 -9.27
C ILE A 144 -2.61 13.59 -8.39
N VAL A 145 -1.48 14.07 -8.90
CA VAL A 145 -0.54 14.92 -8.15
C VAL A 145 -1.21 16.23 -7.72
N LEU A 146 -2.02 16.84 -8.58
CA LEU A 146 -2.77 18.04 -8.25
C LEU A 146 -3.73 17.79 -7.08
N LEU A 147 -4.52 16.73 -7.15
CA LEU A 147 -5.46 16.34 -6.09
C LEU A 147 -4.74 16.07 -4.75
N TYR A 148 -3.64 15.35 -4.77
CA TYR A 148 -2.83 15.11 -3.57
C TYR A 148 -2.23 16.40 -3.01
N THR A 149 -1.74 17.29 -3.87
CA THR A 149 -1.17 18.58 -3.45
C THR A 149 -2.21 19.49 -2.82
N ILE A 150 -3.39 19.58 -3.41
CA ILE A 150 -4.53 20.34 -2.84
C ILE A 150 -4.94 19.73 -1.50
N SER A 151 -5.09 18.41 -1.43
CA SER A 151 -5.44 17.69 -0.21
C SER A 151 -4.42 17.92 0.91
N ALA A 152 -3.13 17.87 0.59
CA ALA A 152 -2.06 18.12 1.54
C ALA A 152 -2.06 19.55 2.07
N LYS A 153 -2.30 20.55 1.20
CA LYS A 153 -2.41 21.97 1.61
C LYS A 153 -3.62 22.23 2.50
N LEU A 154 -4.74 21.58 2.26
CA LEU A 154 -5.97 21.71 3.06
C LEU A 154 -5.86 21.00 4.43
N GLY A 155 -4.85 20.16 4.59
CA GLY A 155 -4.56 19.41 5.81
C GLY A 155 -5.47 18.20 6.05
N LEU A 156 -5.12 17.41 7.06
CA LEU A 156 -5.76 16.14 7.39
C LEU A 156 -7.27 16.23 7.60
N LYS A 157 -7.74 17.26 8.33
CA LYS A 157 -9.15 17.37 8.68
C LYS A 157 -10.04 17.86 7.52
N LYS A 158 -9.56 18.77 6.68
CA LYS A 158 -10.37 19.33 5.58
C LYS A 158 -10.11 18.65 4.25
N GLY A 159 -8.86 18.33 3.92
CA GLY A 159 -8.48 17.72 2.64
C GLY A 159 -8.82 16.24 2.56
N ILE A 160 -8.20 15.43 3.42
CA ILE A 160 -8.33 13.97 3.39
C ILE A 160 -9.75 13.52 3.76
N GLN A 161 -10.36 14.17 4.77
CA GLN A 161 -11.72 13.82 5.18
C GLN A 161 -12.76 14.12 4.09
N THR A 162 -12.60 15.23 3.36
CA THR A 162 -13.52 15.59 2.26
C THR A 162 -13.36 14.63 1.09
N LEU A 163 -12.13 14.30 0.69
CA LEU A 163 -11.87 13.30 -0.35
C LEU A 163 -12.38 11.91 0.04
N SER A 164 -12.22 11.51 1.30
CA SER A 164 -12.73 10.24 1.81
C SER A 164 -14.25 10.17 1.76
N LYS A 165 -14.95 11.23 2.18
CA LYS A 165 -16.41 11.33 2.08
C LYS A 165 -16.89 11.26 0.63
N PHE A 166 -16.22 11.95 -0.27
CA PHE A 166 -16.54 11.93 -1.69
C PHE A 166 -16.34 10.52 -2.28
N ASN A 167 -15.29 9.84 -1.89
CA ASN A 167 -15.03 8.45 -2.33
C ASN A 167 -16.10 7.47 -1.83
N VAL A 168 -16.53 7.62 -0.56
CA VAL A 168 -17.63 6.81 -0.01
C VAL A 168 -18.97 7.11 -0.70
N TRP A 169 -19.18 8.36 -1.15
CA TRP A 169 -20.39 8.72 -1.88
C TRP A 169 -20.42 8.17 -3.31
N LEU A 170 -19.24 8.02 -3.95
CA LEU A 170 -19.10 7.44 -5.29
C LEU A 170 -19.19 5.90 -5.31
N ALA A 171 -18.88 5.24 -4.21
CA ALA A 171 -18.90 3.78 -4.08
C ALA A 171 -20.31 3.25 -3.82
#